data_87dfda29c5489862d7ac1c55dd96759d
#
_entry.id   87dfda29c5489862d7ac1c55dd96759d
#
_cell.length_a   1.000
_cell.length_b   1.000
_cell.length_c   1.000
_cell.angle_alpha   90.00
_cell.angle_beta   90.00
_cell.angle_gamma   90.00
#
_symmetry.space_group_name_H-M   'P 1'
#
loop_
_entity.id
_entity.type
_entity.pdbx_description
1 polymer ?
#
loop_
_entity_poly.entity_id
_entity_poly.type
_entity_poly.pdbx_seq_one_letter_code
_entity_poly.pdbx_strand_id
1 'polypeptide(L)'
;MELLFVALVVVGFAMLNSRNVKRTQKTIPLKTMPPDEQVHPASKPVAPPKVEAQPEPFDEPTSKPAPPETVLVGSAWVIDGDTIKIGSTQIRLFGVDAPELDHPYGKKAKWALHSLCKGQEVRAEVTDIDEYGRVVARCYLSDGRDLSAEMVRQGLALDWPKFSDGKYSDLEVEGVRKKLFLAAARQKGHMGVWKRFEENQKAGS
;
A
#
# COMPACT_ATOMS: atom_id res chain seq x y z
N MET A 1 -11.97 46.27 44.27
CA MET A 1 -12.66 47.15 43.28
C MET A 1 -12.35 46.53 41.94
N GLU A 2 -13.36 45.94 41.56
CA GLU A 2 -14.26 45.90 40.37
C GLU A 2 -13.74 44.95 39.32
N LEU A 3 -14.44 43.93 39.11
CA LEU A 3 -15.70 43.60 38.39
C LEU A 3 -15.39 43.06 36.99
N LEU A 4 -15.59 41.75 36.86
CA LEU A 4 -16.70 41.16 36.05
C LEU A 4 -16.85 41.73 34.64
N PHE A 5 -16.50 40.93 33.65
CA PHE A 5 -17.34 40.80 32.47
C PHE A 5 -17.47 39.31 32.05
N VAL A 6 -18.58 38.77 32.44
CA VAL A 6 -19.21 37.58 31.89
C VAL A 6 -19.93 38.01 30.61
N ALA A 7 -19.66 37.34 29.54
CA ALA A 7 -20.55 37.29 28.39
C ALA A 7 -20.41 35.92 27.75
N LEU A 8 -21.21 35.12 28.19
CA LEU A 8 -22.31 34.28 27.73
C LEU A 8 -22.78 34.67 26.31
N VAL A 9 -22.43 33.85 25.31
CA VAL A 9 -23.26 33.70 24.13
C VAL A 9 -23.53 32.20 23.96
N VAL A 10 -24.68 31.86 24.49
CA VAL A 10 -25.36 30.58 24.30
C VAL A 10 -26.35 30.76 23.16
N VAL A 11 -26.49 29.70 22.35
CA VAL A 11 -27.70 29.32 21.62
C VAL A 11 -28.01 29.99 20.29
N GLY A 12 -28.06 29.15 19.35
CA GLY A 12 -28.81 29.30 18.09
C GLY A 12 -28.13 28.56 16.97
N PHE A 13 -28.52 27.54 16.41
CA PHE A 13 -29.83 27.10 16.03
C PHE A 13 -29.69 25.73 15.39
N ALA A 14 -30.21 24.73 16.01
CA ALA A 14 -30.62 23.52 15.32
C ALA A 14 -31.92 23.87 14.60
N MET A 15 -32.02 23.67 13.33
CA MET A 15 -33.24 23.16 12.70
C MET A 15 -33.08 22.98 11.19
N LEU A 16 -33.48 21.81 10.79
CA LEU A 16 -34.12 21.41 9.54
C LEU A 16 -33.40 21.66 8.19
N ASN A 17 -32.93 20.58 7.63
CA ASN A 17 -33.45 20.28 6.30
C ASN A 17 -33.49 18.76 6.05
N SER A 18 -34.59 18.15 6.50
CA SER A 18 -35.02 16.82 6.06
C SER A 18 -35.53 16.95 4.62
N ARG A 19 -34.64 16.82 3.63
CA ARG A 19 -35.07 16.66 2.24
C ARG A 19 -35.25 15.19 1.95
N ASN A 20 -36.51 14.80 2.05
CA ASN A 20 -37.15 13.58 1.61
C ASN A 20 -36.83 13.34 0.11
N VAL A 21 -35.80 12.55 -0.18
CA VAL A 21 -35.52 12.08 -1.54
C VAL A 21 -36.43 10.88 -1.79
N LYS A 22 -37.54 11.13 -2.45
CA LYS A 22 -38.40 10.09 -3.03
C LYS A 22 -37.59 9.27 -4.04
N ARG A 23 -37.28 8.05 -3.65
CA ARG A 23 -36.64 7.04 -4.52
C ARG A 23 -37.69 6.55 -5.51
N THR A 24 -37.70 7.12 -6.71
CA THR A 24 -38.51 6.64 -7.82
C THR A 24 -37.91 5.32 -8.31
N GLN A 25 -38.60 4.23 -8.00
CA GLN A 25 -38.31 2.93 -8.62
C GLN A 25 -38.78 2.98 -10.08
N LYS A 26 -37.83 2.99 -10.97
CA LYS A 26 -38.07 2.84 -12.40
C LYS A 26 -38.20 1.35 -12.71
N THR A 27 -39.42 0.89 -12.78
CA THR A 27 -39.80 -0.44 -13.25
C THR A 27 -39.47 -0.56 -14.73
N ILE A 28 -38.61 -1.51 -15.08
CA ILE A 28 -38.30 -1.85 -16.46
C ILE A 28 -39.40 -2.86 -16.91
N PRO A 29 -40.12 -2.59 -18.00
CA PRO A 29 -41.12 -3.53 -18.47
C PRO A 29 -40.46 -4.75 -19.08
N LEU A 30 -40.99 -5.90 -18.69
CA LEU A 30 -40.66 -7.23 -19.22
C LEU A 30 -41.10 -7.30 -20.69
N LYS A 31 -40.14 -7.37 -21.60
CA LYS A 31 -40.41 -7.54 -23.03
C LYS A 31 -40.74 -9.02 -23.28
N THR A 32 -42.01 -9.28 -23.53
CA THR A 32 -42.55 -10.58 -23.95
C THR A 32 -41.90 -11.01 -25.26
N MET A 33 -41.37 -12.21 -25.26
CA MET A 33 -40.94 -12.92 -26.48
C MET A 33 -42.15 -13.45 -27.22
N PRO A 34 -42.19 -13.36 -28.57
CA PRO A 34 -43.20 -14.04 -29.36
C PRO A 34 -42.89 -15.54 -29.45
N PRO A 35 -43.92 -16.37 -29.59
CA PRO A 35 -43.77 -17.81 -29.77
C PRO A 35 -43.53 -18.19 -31.24
N ASP A 36 -42.76 -19.26 -31.40
CA ASP A 36 -42.84 -20.22 -32.49
C ASP A 36 -42.40 -19.76 -33.89
N GLU A 37 -41.35 -20.37 -34.41
CA GLU A 37 -41.33 -20.85 -35.79
C GLU A 37 -40.24 -21.90 -36.06
N GLN A 38 -40.70 -23.07 -36.36
CA GLN A 38 -40.24 -24.03 -37.37
C GLN A 38 -38.96 -24.83 -37.15
N VAL A 39 -39.25 -26.07 -36.84
CA VAL A 39 -38.41 -27.27 -36.97
C VAL A 39 -37.94 -27.46 -38.42
N HIS A 40 -36.63 -27.41 -38.65
CA HIS A 40 -36.03 -27.98 -39.89
C HIS A 40 -35.27 -29.27 -39.56
N PRO A 41 -35.33 -30.26 -40.51
CA PRO A 41 -34.96 -31.64 -40.22
C PRO A 41 -33.44 -31.86 -40.13
N ALA A 42 -33.13 -32.88 -39.36
CA ALA A 42 -31.81 -33.41 -39.04
C ALA A 42 -30.80 -33.41 -40.19
N SER A 43 -29.71 -32.70 -40.03
CA SER A 43 -28.45 -32.97 -40.72
C SER A 43 -27.59 -33.90 -39.86
N LYS A 44 -27.02 -34.92 -40.54
CA LYS A 44 -26.24 -36.01 -39.97
C LYS A 44 -25.15 -35.56 -39.02
N PRO A 45 -24.81 -36.33 -37.96
CA PRO A 45 -23.72 -35.98 -37.04
C PRO A 45 -22.38 -36.09 -37.78
N VAL A 46 -21.73 -34.94 -37.92
CA VAL A 46 -20.30 -34.87 -38.29
C VAL A 46 -19.52 -35.23 -37.03
N ALA A 47 -18.75 -36.30 -37.10
CA ALA A 47 -17.84 -36.69 -36.04
C ALA A 47 -16.83 -35.54 -35.75
N PRO A 48 -16.60 -35.21 -34.47
CA PRO A 48 -15.59 -34.20 -34.15
C PRO A 48 -14.21 -34.70 -34.57
N PRO A 49 -13.32 -33.82 -35.10
CA PRO A 49 -11.95 -34.19 -35.37
C PRO A 49 -11.30 -34.60 -34.05
N LYS A 50 -10.71 -35.77 -34.04
CA LYS A 50 -9.92 -36.30 -32.94
C LYS A 50 -8.62 -35.46 -32.85
N VAL A 51 -8.66 -34.39 -32.04
CA VAL A 51 -7.45 -33.66 -31.64
C VAL A 51 -6.79 -34.53 -30.58
N GLU A 52 -5.81 -35.29 -30.97
CA GLU A 52 -4.84 -35.87 -30.06
C GLU A 52 -4.01 -34.70 -29.55
N ALA A 53 -4.44 -34.09 -28.44
CA ALA A 53 -3.59 -33.26 -27.61
C ALA A 53 -2.59 -34.23 -26.95
N GLN A 54 -1.39 -34.30 -27.50
CA GLN A 54 -0.27 -34.88 -26.77
C GLN A 54 -0.11 -33.99 -25.54
N PRO A 55 -0.09 -34.54 -24.31
CA PRO A 55 0.31 -33.77 -23.15
C PRO A 55 1.79 -33.39 -23.36
N GLU A 56 2.07 -32.09 -23.51
CA GLU A 56 3.42 -31.58 -23.39
C GLU A 56 4.00 -32.12 -22.09
N PRO A 57 5.23 -32.65 -22.08
CA PRO A 57 5.85 -33.10 -20.85
C PRO A 57 5.93 -31.91 -19.90
N PHE A 58 5.27 -32.01 -18.78
CA PHE A 58 5.36 -31.07 -17.67
C PHE A 58 6.77 -31.16 -17.13
N ASP A 59 7.64 -30.23 -17.53
CA ASP A 59 9.00 -30.10 -16.98
C ASP A 59 8.92 -29.73 -15.51
N GLU A 60 8.87 -30.75 -14.67
CA GLU A 60 9.02 -30.63 -13.25
C GLU A 60 10.51 -30.75 -12.90
N PRO A 61 11.28 -29.64 -12.89
CA PRO A 61 12.11 -29.38 -11.72
C PRO A 61 12.39 -27.92 -11.37
N THR A 62 11.70 -26.93 -11.85
CA THR A 62 12.06 -25.53 -11.57
C THR A 62 11.02 -24.65 -10.89
N SER A 63 9.85 -25.14 -10.60
CA SER A 63 8.92 -24.43 -9.70
C SER A 63 9.39 -24.64 -8.27
N LYS A 64 10.23 -23.73 -7.74
CA LYS A 64 10.37 -23.60 -6.28
C LYS A 64 8.97 -23.43 -5.72
N PRO A 65 8.53 -24.26 -4.75
CA PRO A 65 7.25 -24.03 -4.10
C PRO A 65 7.28 -22.61 -3.56
N ALA A 66 6.27 -21.82 -3.93
CA ALA A 66 6.10 -20.51 -3.31
C ALA A 66 6.11 -20.72 -1.79
N PRO A 67 6.93 -19.99 -1.03
CA PRO A 67 6.92 -20.11 0.42
C PRO A 67 5.47 -19.88 0.87
N PRO A 68 4.98 -20.62 1.88
CA PRO A 68 3.63 -20.42 2.38
C PRO A 68 3.46 -18.93 2.68
N GLU A 69 2.38 -18.33 2.17
CA GLU A 69 2.08 -16.93 2.41
C GLU A 69 1.98 -16.70 3.92
N THR A 70 3.08 -16.30 4.52
CA THR A 70 3.09 -15.98 5.95
C THR A 70 2.49 -14.60 6.11
N VAL A 71 1.34 -14.53 6.77
CA VAL A 71 0.67 -13.28 7.12
C VAL A 71 0.83 -13.04 8.61
N LEU A 72 1.33 -11.88 8.97
CA LEU A 72 1.40 -11.40 10.35
C LEU A 72 0.35 -10.31 10.55
N VAL A 73 -0.41 -10.40 11.64
CA VAL A 73 -1.44 -9.39 11.97
C VAL A 73 -1.25 -8.94 13.41
N GLY A 74 -1.32 -7.64 13.63
CA GLY A 74 -1.25 -7.07 14.98
C GLY A 74 -0.91 -5.59 15.00
N SER A 75 -0.87 -5.04 16.22
CA SER A 75 -0.43 -3.66 16.43
C SER A 75 1.04 -3.49 16.06
N ALA A 76 1.33 -2.46 15.28
CA ALA A 76 2.68 -2.18 14.81
C ALA A 76 3.39 -1.18 15.72
N TRP A 77 4.60 -1.52 16.14
CA TRP A 77 5.55 -0.60 16.74
C TRP A 77 6.50 -0.07 15.67
N VAL A 78 6.57 1.24 15.48
CA VAL A 78 7.39 1.87 14.44
C VAL A 78 8.81 2.09 14.94
N ILE A 79 9.78 1.53 14.22
CA ILE A 79 11.21 1.66 14.50
C ILE A 79 11.77 2.91 13.81
N ASP A 80 11.54 3.02 12.50
CA ASP A 80 11.95 4.15 11.65
C ASP A 80 10.93 4.39 10.52
N GLY A 81 11.32 5.08 9.44
CA GLY A 81 10.41 5.48 8.37
C GLY A 81 9.96 4.37 7.43
N ASP A 82 10.61 3.22 7.44
CA ASP A 82 10.28 2.07 6.60
C ASP A 82 10.37 0.72 7.34
N THR A 83 10.44 0.76 8.67
CA THR A 83 10.59 -0.44 9.50
C THR A 83 9.62 -0.41 10.68
N ILE A 84 8.84 -1.47 10.81
CA ILE A 84 7.90 -1.69 11.91
C ILE A 84 8.22 -3.01 12.63
N LYS A 85 7.57 -3.23 13.77
CA LYS A 85 7.62 -4.48 14.52
C LYS A 85 6.20 -4.91 14.89
N ILE A 86 5.84 -6.15 14.56
CA ILE A 86 4.58 -6.80 14.98
C ILE A 86 4.95 -7.98 15.90
N GLY A 87 4.51 -7.95 17.14
CA GLY A 87 4.94 -8.90 18.16
C GLY A 87 6.46 -8.87 18.34
N SER A 88 7.15 -9.99 18.10
CA SER A 88 8.63 -10.09 18.14
C SER A 88 9.30 -9.86 16.78
N THR A 89 8.53 -9.84 15.68
CA THR A 89 9.08 -9.82 14.32
C THR A 89 9.30 -8.40 13.82
N GLN A 90 10.53 -8.09 13.40
CA GLN A 90 10.86 -6.84 12.71
C GLN A 90 10.58 -6.99 11.22
N ILE A 91 9.88 -6.01 10.65
CA ILE A 91 9.37 -6.04 9.29
C ILE A 91 9.82 -4.77 8.58
N ARG A 92 10.52 -4.94 7.46
CA ARG A 92 10.81 -3.86 6.53
C ARG A 92 9.67 -3.73 5.53
N LEU A 93 9.19 -2.52 5.31
CA LEU A 93 8.17 -2.22 4.32
C LEU A 93 8.68 -2.54 2.92
N PHE A 94 7.88 -3.30 2.17
CA PHE A 94 8.21 -3.73 0.82
C PHE A 94 8.45 -2.56 -0.13
N GLY A 95 9.55 -2.60 -0.88
CA GLY A 95 9.76 -1.79 -2.07
C GLY A 95 9.98 -0.30 -1.87
N VAL A 96 10.19 0.16 -0.64
CA VAL A 96 10.43 1.59 -0.35
C VAL A 96 11.70 1.83 0.44
N ASP A 97 12.16 3.08 0.44
CA ASP A 97 13.36 3.54 1.11
C ASP A 97 13.11 4.89 1.79
N ALA A 98 13.08 4.89 3.11
CA ALA A 98 12.92 6.10 3.91
C ALA A 98 14.26 6.61 4.44
N PRO A 99 14.37 7.91 4.79
CA PRO A 99 15.56 8.44 5.47
C PRO A 99 15.78 7.79 6.84
N GLU A 100 17.04 7.54 7.18
CA GLU A 100 17.43 7.07 8.51
C GLU A 100 17.06 8.10 9.59
N LEU A 101 16.95 7.67 10.85
CA LEU A 101 16.46 8.53 11.95
C LEU A 101 17.31 9.80 12.19
N ASP A 102 18.61 9.72 11.98
CA ASP A 102 19.59 10.79 12.13
C ASP A 102 19.76 11.62 10.85
N HIS A 103 19.13 11.21 9.76
CA HIS A 103 19.14 11.95 8.50
C HIS A 103 18.01 12.98 8.42
N PRO A 104 18.15 14.00 7.53
CA PRO A 104 17.06 14.93 7.24
C PRO A 104 15.77 14.19 6.90
N TYR A 105 14.68 14.59 7.54
CA TYR A 105 13.34 13.98 7.44
C TYR A 105 13.16 12.59 8.07
N GLY A 106 14.20 11.92 8.59
CA GLY A 106 14.06 10.58 9.19
C GLY A 106 13.09 10.55 10.36
N LYS A 107 13.23 11.47 11.32
CA LYS A 107 12.26 11.59 12.43
C LYS A 107 10.84 11.89 11.92
N LYS A 108 10.69 12.71 10.87
CA LYS A 108 9.40 13.03 10.28
C LYS A 108 8.77 11.79 9.62
N ALA A 109 9.57 10.99 8.90
CA ALA A 109 9.14 9.73 8.30
C ALA A 109 8.67 8.75 9.36
N LYS A 110 9.44 8.54 10.43
CA LYS A 110 9.03 7.70 11.57
C LYS A 110 7.69 8.12 12.16
N TRP A 111 7.51 9.42 12.46
CA TRP A 111 6.28 9.89 13.07
C TRP A 111 5.07 9.84 12.14
N ALA A 112 5.27 9.99 10.83
CA ALA A 112 4.22 9.81 9.85
C ALA A 112 3.75 8.35 9.81
N LEU A 113 4.70 7.39 9.72
CA LEU A 113 4.38 5.96 9.77
C LEU A 113 3.71 5.58 11.10
N HIS A 114 4.19 6.13 12.23
CA HIS A 114 3.55 5.94 13.53
C HIS A 114 2.10 6.43 13.53
N SER A 115 1.84 7.60 12.94
CA SER A 115 0.48 8.15 12.88
C SER A 115 -0.45 7.31 12.02
N LEU A 116 0.05 6.68 10.95
CA LEU A 116 -0.71 5.74 10.13
C LEU A 116 -1.07 4.46 10.92
N CYS A 117 -0.12 3.92 11.69
CA CYS A 117 -0.31 2.67 12.42
C CYS A 117 -1.05 2.84 13.75
N LYS A 118 -1.11 4.06 14.31
CA LYS A 118 -1.62 4.30 15.65
C LYS A 118 -3.09 3.87 15.80
N GLY A 119 -3.34 2.97 16.74
CA GLY A 119 -4.69 2.50 17.07
C GLY A 119 -5.30 1.58 16.02
N GLN A 120 -4.50 1.06 15.09
CA GLN A 120 -4.93 0.13 14.06
C GLN A 120 -4.12 -1.17 14.10
N GLU A 121 -4.70 -2.24 13.62
CA GLU A 121 -3.97 -3.45 13.29
C GLU A 121 -3.37 -3.33 11.89
N VAL A 122 -2.15 -3.82 11.75
CA VAL A 122 -1.44 -3.91 10.47
C VAL A 122 -1.39 -5.37 10.05
N ARG A 123 -1.78 -5.63 8.81
CA ARG A 123 -1.64 -6.92 8.15
C ARG A 123 -0.40 -6.90 7.26
N ALA A 124 0.59 -7.71 7.59
CA ALA A 124 1.84 -7.81 6.86
C ALA A 124 1.90 -9.15 6.10
N GLU A 125 1.90 -9.08 4.78
CA GLU A 125 2.08 -10.19 3.86
C GLU A 125 3.57 -10.32 3.56
N VAL A 126 4.19 -11.36 4.10
CA VAL A 126 5.62 -11.60 3.91
C VAL A 126 5.92 -11.91 2.44
N THR A 127 6.86 -11.16 1.88
CA THR A 127 7.31 -11.33 0.49
C THR A 127 8.71 -11.90 0.40
N ASP A 128 9.58 -11.60 1.37
CA ASP A 128 10.99 -12.00 1.32
C ASP A 128 11.65 -11.91 2.71
N ILE A 129 12.90 -12.34 2.79
CA ILE A 129 13.80 -12.09 3.91
C ILE A 129 15.05 -11.42 3.32
N ASP A 130 15.40 -10.24 3.82
CA ASP A 130 16.55 -9.50 3.29
C ASP A 130 17.89 -10.11 3.74
N GLU A 131 18.99 -9.58 3.20
CA GLU A 131 20.37 -10.01 3.50
C GLU A 131 20.78 -9.87 4.98
N TYR A 132 20.03 -9.08 5.76
CA TYR A 132 20.21 -8.88 7.20
C TYR A 132 19.29 -9.78 8.03
N GLY A 133 18.53 -10.67 7.40
CA GLY A 133 17.59 -11.58 8.08
C GLY A 133 16.30 -10.90 8.52
N ARG A 134 15.99 -9.67 8.07
CA ARG A 134 14.72 -8.99 8.35
C ARG A 134 13.64 -9.47 7.40
N VAL A 135 12.45 -9.67 7.93
CA VAL A 135 11.26 -9.96 7.13
C VAL A 135 10.92 -8.75 6.28
N VAL A 136 10.73 -8.93 4.98
CA VAL A 136 10.20 -7.92 4.06
C VAL A 136 8.73 -8.24 3.80
N ALA A 137 7.82 -7.27 3.95
CA ALA A 137 6.40 -7.51 3.78
C ALA A 137 5.66 -6.33 3.17
N ARG A 138 4.59 -6.64 2.42
CA ARG A 138 3.56 -5.67 2.06
C ARG A 138 2.65 -5.48 3.27
N CYS A 139 2.59 -4.26 3.77
CA CYS A 139 1.89 -3.95 5.00
C CYS A 139 0.66 -3.10 4.72
N TYR A 140 -0.50 -3.57 5.19
CA TYR A 140 -1.79 -2.93 4.96
C TYR A 140 -2.45 -2.55 6.27
N LEU A 141 -3.10 -1.41 6.28
CA LEU A 141 -4.01 -1.00 7.34
C LEU A 141 -5.35 -1.75 7.22
N SER A 142 -6.18 -1.68 8.26
CA SER A 142 -7.50 -2.34 8.29
C SER A 142 -8.45 -1.84 7.20
N ASP A 143 -8.26 -0.62 6.70
CA ASP A 143 -9.00 -0.03 5.58
C ASP A 143 -8.43 -0.39 4.20
N GLY A 144 -7.39 -1.22 4.13
CA GLY A 144 -6.75 -1.70 2.92
C GLY A 144 -5.66 -0.78 2.35
N ARG A 145 -5.36 0.36 2.97
CA ARG A 145 -4.25 1.22 2.54
C ARG A 145 -2.90 0.53 2.72
N ASP A 146 -2.08 0.58 1.67
CA ASP A 146 -0.70 0.08 1.66
C ASP A 146 0.22 1.12 2.33
N LEU A 147 0.89 0.73 3.42
CA LEU A 147 1.78 1.63 4.18
C LEU A 147 2.93 2.18 3.33
N SER A 148 3.51 1.37 2.44
CA SER A 148 4.56 1.81 1.52
C SER A 148 4.04 2.91 0.59
N ALA A 149 2.85 2.71 0.00
CA ALA A 149 2.21 3.70 -0.85
C ALA A 149 1.91 5.00 -0.11
N GLU A 150 1.41 4.93 1.12
CA GLU A 150 1.11 6.11 1.93
C GLU A 150 2.36 6.91 2.27
N MET A 151 3.47 6.24 2.60
CA MET A 151 4.74 6.92 2.89
C MET A 151 5.33 7.63 1.65
N VAL A 152 5.20 7.01 0.46
CA VAL A 152 5.63 7.62 -0.80
C VAL A 152 4.76 8.82 -1.16
N ARG A 153 3.41 8.72 -1.06
CA ARG A 153 2.48 9.83 -1.30
C ARG A 153 2.73 11.04 -0.40
N GLN A 154 3.18 10.81 0.84
CA GLN A 154 3.55 11.88 1.76
C GLN A 154 4.93 12.47 1.48
N GLY A 155 5.67 11.93 0.51
CA GLY A 155 7.04 12.34 0.19
C GLY A 155 8.00 12.11 1.36
N LEU A 156 7.82 11.01 2.09
CA LEU A 156 8.62 10.60 3.26
C LEU A 156 9.34 9.27 3.07
N ALA A 157 9.08 8.59 1.96
CA ALA A 157 9.86 7.50 1.42
C ALA A 157 9.99 7.65 -0.10
N LEU A 158 10.95 6.98 -0.70
CA LEU A 158 11.13 6.84 -2.14
C LEU A 158 10.73 5.43 -2.55
N ASP A 159 10.15 5.30 -3.73
CA ASP A 159 10.08 4.01 -4.40
C ASP A 159 11.49 3.46 -4.63
N TRP A 160 11.70 2.18 -4.37
CA TRP A 160 12.95 1.51 -4.68
C TRP A 160 12.75 0.48 -5.81
N PRO A 161 12.85 0.89 -7.09
CA PRO A 161 12.47 0.06 -8.24
C PRO A 161 13.13 -1.31 -8.28
N LYS A 162 14.34 -1.44 -7.75
CA LYS A 162 15.06 -2.73 -7.65
C LYS A 162 14.25 -3.78 -6.87
N PHE A 163 13.43 -3.36 -5.91
CA PHE A 163 12.67 -4.24 -5.01
C PHE A 163 11.15 -4.14 -5.19
N SER A 164 10.66 -3.01 -5.72
CA SER A 164 9.23 -2.76 -5.93
C SER A 164 8.77 -3.08 -7.34
N ASP A 165 9.73 -3.25 -8.27
CA ASP A 165 9.48 -3.25 -9.72
C ASP A 165 8.76 -1.97 -10.20
N GLY A 166 9.05 -0.84 -9.54
CA GLY A 166 8.47 0.46 -9.85
C GLY A 166 7.03 0.66 -9.37
N LYS A 167 6.52 -0.23 -8.53
CA LYS A 167 5.12 -0.22 -8.06
C LYS A 167 4.67 1.12 -7.48
N TYR A 168 5.55 1.88 -6.85
CA TYR A 168 5.22 3.12 -6.17
C TYR A 168 5.75 4.37 -6.87
N SER A 169 6.40 4.23 -8.04
CA SER A 169 7.05 5.33 -8.74
C SER A 169 6.11 6.49 -9.06
N ASP A 170 4.89 6.19 -9.52
CA ASP A 170 3.88 7.19 -9.88
C ASP A 170 3.26 7.91 -8.67
N LEU A 171 3.55 7.43 -7.46
CA LEU A 171 3.09 8.04 -6.22
C LEU A 171 4.10 9.04 -5.65
N GLU A 172 5.30 9.10 -6.20
CA GLU A 172 6.32 10.04 -5.75
C GLU A 172 5.89 11.49 -6.03
N VAL A 173 5.99 12.33 -5.00
CA VAL A 173 5.71 13.76 -5.17
C VAL A 173 6.86 14.46 -5.87
N GLU A 174 6.56 15.50 -6.63
CA GLU A 174 7.57 16.26 -7.35
C GLU A 174 8.69 16.76 -6.43
N GLY A 175 9.94 16.59 -6.88
CA GLY A 175 11.12 17.03 -6.14
C GLY A 175 11.51 16.16 -4.93
N VAL A 176 10.77 15.07 -4.62
CA VAL A 176 11.02 14.24 -3.45
C VAL A 176 12.45 13.65 -3.45
N ARG A 177 12.97 13.25 -4.60
CA ARG A 177 14.34 12.69 -4.71
C ARG A 177 15.44 13.70 -4.41
N LYS A 178 15.17 15.01 -4.61
CA LYS A 178 16.07 16.10 -4.16
C LYS A 178 15.94 16.32 -2.66
N LYS A 179 14.72 16.26 -2.14
CA LYS A 179 14.42 16.40 -0.71
C LYS A 179 15.04 15.26 0.10
N LEU A 180 14.86 14.01 -0.33
CA LEU A 180 15.37 12.79 0.31
C LEU A 180 16.68 12.33 -0.34
N PHE A 181 17.61 13.26 -0.55
CA PHE A 181 18.81 13.05 -1.37
C PHE A 181 19.72 11.93 -0.85
N LEU A 182 19.75 11.66 0.46
CA LEU A 182 20.55 10.58 1.04
C LEU A 182 19.95 9.20 0.71
N ALA A 183 18.64 9.04 0.81
CA ALA A 183 17.96 7.83 0.36
C ALA A 183 18.15 7.63 -1.17
N ALA A 184 17.98 8.70 -1.96
CA ALA A 184 18.21 8.64 -3.40
C ALA A 184 19.67 8.28 -3.75
N ALA A 185 20.65 8.75 -2.97
CA ALA A 185 22.06 8.40 -3.13
C ALA A 185 22.32 6.91 -2.81
N ARG A 186 21.70 6.39 -1.75
CA ARG A 186 21.78 4.97 -1.35
C ARG A 186 21.31 4.07 -2.49
N GLN A 187 20.14 4.34 -3.05
CA GLN A 187 19.58 3.57 -4.17
C GLN A 187 20.49 3.52 -5.40
N LYS A 188 21.29 4.57 -5.62
CA LYS A 188 22.26 4.67 -6.71
C LYS A 188 23.65 4.11 -6.36
N GLY A 189 23.84 3.62 -5.14
CA GLY A 189 25.15 3.16 -4.66
C GLY A 189 26.14 4.30 -4.39
N HIS A 190 25.69 5.56 -4.33
CA HIS A 190 26.55 6.74 -4.14
C HIS A 190 26.87 6.96 -2.66
N MET A 191 27.45 5.98 -1.98
CA MET A 191 27.74 6.02 -0.53
C MET A 191 28.71 7.15 -0.11
N GLY A 192 29.49 7.71 -1.03
CA GLY A 192 30.33 8.88 -0.76
C GLY A 192 29.54 10.13 -0.34
N VAL A 193 28.28 10.25 -0.74
CA VAL A 193 27.36 11.34 -0.30
C VAL A 193 27.02 11.17 1.18
N TRP A 194 26.77 9.94 1.62
CA TRP A 194 26.50 9.59 3.01
C TRP A 194 27.67 9.92 3.90
N LYS A 195 28.85 9.39 3.54
CA LYS A 195 30.09 9.61 4.29
C LYS A 195 30.37 11.10 4.49
N ARG A 196 30.26 11.91 3.43
CA ARG A 196 30.45 13.36 3.51
C ARG A 196 29.41 14.04 4.42
N PHE A 197 28.17 13.60 4.37
CA PHE A 197 27.10 14.13 5.23
C PHE A 197 27.42 13.85 6.71
N GLU A 198 27.80 12.62 7.06
CA GLU A 198 28.15 12.21 8.42
C GLU A 198 29.41 12.96 8.93
N GLU A 199 30.44 13.11 8.10
CA GLU A 199 31.65 13.87 8.43
C GLU A 199 31.32 15.32 8.75
N ASN A 200 30.45 15.96 7.95
CA ASN A 200 30.00 17.33 8.19
C ASN A 200 29.18 17.48 9.48
N GLN A 201 28.36 16.48 9.82
CA GLN A 201 27.62 16.48 11.09
C GLN A 201 28.55 16.40 12.29
N LYS A 202 29.56 15.52 12.23
CA LYS A 202 30.56 15.38 13.31
C LYS A 202 31.43 16.63 13.49
N ALA A 203 31.72 17.37 12.42
CA ALA A 203 32.51 18.58 12.44
C ALA A 203 31.74 19.81 12.98
N GLY A 204 30.40 19.77 12.96
CA GLY A 204 29.52 20.84 13.41
C GLY A 204 28.92 20.65 14.80
N SER A 205 29.25 19.55 15.49
CA SER A 205 28.84 19.22 16.87
C SER A 205 29.98 19.52 17.84
#